data_ad9efa272228a212d2cc58aa720b2a7f
#
_entry.id   ad9efa272228a212d2cc58aa720b2a7f
#
_cell.length_a   1.000
_cell.length_b   1.000
_cell.length_c   1.000
_cell.angle_alpha   90.00
_cell.angle_beta   90.00
_cell.angle_gamma   90.00
#
_symmetry.space_group_name_H-M   'P 1'
#
loop_
_entity.id
_entity.type
_entity.pdbx_description
1 polymer ?
#
loop_
_entity_poly.entity_id
_entity_poly.type
_entity_poly.pdbx_seq_one_letter_code
_entity_poly.pdbx_strand_id
1 'polypeptide(L)'
;LGAPVTLDQVRIGPIVVGEDNKDHVLFPRKIGGRFIAFHRRWPNVWLAQSEDLRTWPEEWMAPIYGPRQDNYWDATSVGSNGVPIETEHGWLCLNHGYTTVVEGATSLTGSAVVTRMYRLGVILLDLDDPTKVVHRPKEPIFWPEELWELRGDVPNVVFNNGTVVVGDEVYVYYGGADHVVGLATCKLADLVDYARFG
;
A
#
# COMPACT_ATOMS: atom_id res chain seq x y z
N LEU A 1 15.37 -28.58 8.35
CA LEU A 1 15.86 -27.38 7.68
C LEU A 1 16.47 -27.80 6.36
N GLY A 2 16.00 -27.24 5.22
CA GLY A 2 16.57 -27.52 3.90
C GLY A 2 18.00 -26.99 3.77
N ALA A 3 18.74 -27.47 2.74
CA ALA A 3 20.06 -26.95 2.47
C ALA A 3 19.98 -25.43 2.14
N PRO A 4 20.98 -24.64 2.53
CA PRO A 4 20.99 -23.21 2.21
C PRO A 4 20.99 -23.02 0.68
N VAL A 5 20.23 -22.02 0.22
CA VAL A 5 20.21 -21.62 -1.20
C VAL A 5 21.55 -21.00 -1.55
N THR A 6 22.17 -21.47 -2.64
CA THR A 6 23.43 -20.92 -3.16
C THR A 6 23.15 -19.92 -4.30
N LEU A 7 24.08 -18.98 -4.56
CA LEU A 7 23.89 -17.95 -5.58
C LEU A 7 23.72 -18.51 -7.01
N ASP A 8 24.27 -19.68 -7.29
CA ASP A 8 24.11 -20.39 -8.57
C ASP A 8 22.70 -20.99 -8.75
N GLN A 9 21.94 -21.12 -7.67
CA GLN A 9 20.53 -21.55 -7.69
C GLN A 9 19.56 -20.38 -7.90
N VAL A 10 20.01 -19.15 -7.72
CA VAL A 10 19.22 -17.95 -8.01
C VAL A 10 19.25 -17.67 -9.52
N ARG A 11 18.10 -17.44 -10.10
CA ARG A 11 17.95 -17.04 -11.51
C ARG A 11 17.29 -15.66 -11.59
N ILE A 12 17.92 -14.76 -12.33
CA ILE A 12 17.32 -13.46 -12.64
C ILE A 12 16.31 -13.68 -13.76
N GLY A 13 15.05 -13.31 -13.49
CA GLY A 13 13.97 -13.33 -14.46
C GLY A 13 13.91 -12.05 -15.32
N PRO A 14 12.92 -11.95 -16.20
CA PRO A 14 12.67 -10.73 -16.97
C PRO A 14 12.12 -9.61 -16.08
N ILE A 15 12.08 -8.39 -16.62
CA ILE A 15 11.26 -7.32 -16.06
C ILE A 15 9.80 -7.72 -16.23
N VAL A 16 9.05 -7.85 -15.12
CA VAL A 16 7.66 -8.34 -15.15
C VAL A 16 6.65 -7.25 -15.46
N VAL A 17 6.90 -6.04 -14.99
CA VAL A 17 6.13 -4.83 -15.32
C VAL A 17 7.13 -3.72 -15.56
N GLY A 18 7.18 -3.24 -16.79
CA GLY A 18 8.15 -2.23 -17.23
C GLY A 18 7.75 -0.80 -16.87
N GLU A 19 8.51 0.16 -17.39
CA GLU A 19 8.34 1.61 -17.26
C GLU A 19 8.51 2.13 -15.81
N ASP A 20 7.98 3.32 -15.49
CA ASP A 20 7.98 3.92 -14.17
C ASP A 20 6.92 3.25 -13.29
N ASN A 21 7.29 2.14 -12.68
CA ASN A 21 6.40 1.28 -11.92
C ASN A 21 7.01 0.87 -10.58
N LYS A 22 6.16 0.69 -9.56
CA LYS A 22 6.55 0.25 -8.23
C LYS A 22 5.37 -0.28 -7.41
N ASP A 23 5.60 -0.58 -6.16
CA ASP A 23 4.58 -1.05 -5.20
C ASP A 23 3.93 -2.37 -5.68
N HIS A 24 4.74 -3.30 -6.23
CA HIS A 24 4.25 -4.58 -6.70
C HIS A 24 4.02 -5.53 -5.54
N VAL A 25 2.76 -5.94 -5.34
CA VAL A 25 2.33 -6.81 -4.24
C VAL A 25 1.44 -7.93 -4.75
N LEU A 26 1.88 -9.16 -4.57
CA LEU A 26 1.10 -10.35 -4.95
C LEU A 26 -0.02 -10.63 -3.96
N PHE A 27 -1.17 -11.06 -4.48
CA PHE A 27 -2.21 -11.68 -3.66
C PHE A 27 -1.76 -13.06 -3.18
N PRO A 28 -2.24 -13.51 -2.01
CA PRO A 28 -1.74 -14.74 -1.39
C PRO A 28 -2.16 -16.02 -2.13
N ARG A 29 -3.14 -15.94 -3.03
CA ARG A 29 -3.62 -17.05 -3.85
C ARG A 29 -4.09 -16.59 -5.22
N LYS A 30 -4.30 -17.55 -6.12
CA LYS A 30 -4.94 -17.30 -7.40
C LYS A 30 -6.43 -16.94 -7.22
N ILE A 31 -6.92 -16.02 -8.05
CA ILE A 31 -8.32 -15.63 -8.16
C ILE A 31 -8.73 -15.84 -9.62
N GLY A 32 -9.81 -16.57 -9.85
CA GLY A 32 -10.22 -16.92 -11.22
C GLY A 32 -9.18 -17.72 -12.01
N GLY A 33 -8.30 -18.47 -11.31
CA GLY A 33 -7.22 -19.25 -11.92
C GLY A 33 -5.95 -18.48 -12.23
N ARG A 34 -5.90 -17.15 -12.00
CA ARG A 34 -4.75 -16.28 -12.27
C ARG A 34 -4.09 -15.78 -11.00
N PHE A 35 -2.79 -15.57 -11.05
CA PHE A 35 -2.06 -14.77 -10.08
C PHE A 35 -2.43 -13.31 -10.27
N ILE A 36 -2.66 -12.63 -9.16
CA ILE A 36 -3.07 -11.23 -9.13
C ILE A 36 -2.01 -10.45 -8.38
N ALA A 37 -1.69 -9.27 -8.86
CA ALA A 37 -0.79 -8.36 -8.16
C ALA A 37 -1.25 -6.92 -8.30
N PHE A 38 -1.06 -6.15 -7.23
CA PHE A 38 -1.05 -4.70 -7.34
C PHE A 38 0.26 -4.24 -7.96
N HIS A 39 0.19 -3.11 -8.62
CA HIS A 39 1.33 -2.28 -8.98
C HIS A 39 0.87 -0.83 -9.10
N ARG A 40 1.82 0.10 -9.23
CA ARG A 40 1.50 1.51 -9.32
C ARG A 40 2.04 2.11 -10.62
N ARG A 41 1.13 2.59 -11.47
CA ARG A 41 1.42 3.61 -12.50
C ARG A 41 0.90 4.93 -11.97
N TRP A 42 1.82 5.79 -11.63
CA TRP A 42 1.50 7.06 -10.97
C TRP A 42 0.37 7.82 -11.69
N PRO A 43 -0.63 8.38 -10.98
CA PRO A 43 -0.77 8.39 -9.51
C PRO A 43 -1.63 7.24 -8.96
N ASN A 44 -2.07 6.29 -9.80
CA ASN A 44 -3.09 5.30 -9.51
C ASN A 44 -2.50 3.95 -9.11
N VAL A 45 -3.27 3.19 -8.33
CA VAL A 45 -3.06 1.77 -8.12
C VAL A 45 -3.70 0.99 -9.26
N TRP A 46 -2.94 0.07 -9.80
CA TRP A 46 -3.32 -0.85 -10.87
C TRP A 46 -3.30 -2.27 -10.36
N LEU A 47 -4.05 -3.13 -11.04
CA LEU A 47 -4.03 -4.56 -10.84
C LEU A 47 -3.54 -5.21 -12.14
N ALA A 48 -2.58 -6.13 -11.99
CA ALA A 48 -2.08 -6.96 -13.07
C ALA A 48 -2.41 -8.42 -12.81
N GLN A 49 -2.56 -9.20 -13.87
CA GLN A 49 -2.84 -10.64 -13.80
C GLN A 49 -1.78 -11.44 -14.56
N SER A 50 -1.51 -12.66 -14.11
CA SER A 50 -0.56 -13.57 -14.72
C SER A 50 -0.99 -15.03 -14.55
N GLU A 51 -0.66 -15.88 -15.51
CA GLU A 51 -0.86 -17.34 -15.40
C GLU A 51 0.35 -18.05 -14.80
N ASP A 52 1.55 -17.48 -14.95
CA ASP A 52 2.85 -18.14 -14.71
C ASP A 52 3.82 -17.37 -13.78
N LEU A 53 3.42 -16.18 -13.27
CA LEU A 53 4.23 -15.24 -12.48
C LEU A 53 5.42 -14.62 -13.23
N ARG A 54 5.57 -14.88 -14.52
CA ARG A 54 6.68 -14.39 -15.34
C ARG A 54 6.21 -13.41 -16.39
N THR A 55 5.02 -13.70 -16.95
CA THR A 55 4.42 -12.90 -18.01
C THR A 55 3.21 -12.17 -17.45
N TRP A 56 3.20 -10.84 -17.59
CA TRP A 56 2.14 -9.96 -17.13
C TRP A 56 1.63 -9.13 -18.31
N PRO A 57 0.68 -9.66 -19.10
CA PRO A 57 0.19 -9.00 -20.31
C PRO A 57 -0.45 -7.64 -19.99
N GLU A 58 -0.15 -6.65 -20.82
CA GLU A 58 -0.69 -5.29 -20.66
C GLU A 58 -2.22 -5.26 -20.72
N GLU A 59 -2.81 -6.06 -21.60
CA GLU A 59 -4.26 -6.20 -21.73
C GLU A 59 -4.96 -6.81 -20.52
N TRP A 60 -4.18 -7.34 -19.56
CA TRP A 60 -4.67 -7.86 -18.27
C TRP A 60 -4.35 -6.93 -17.10
N MET A 61 -4.02 -5.69 -17.42
CA MET A 61 -3.78 -4.66 -16.42
C MET A 61 -4.90 -3.64 -16.45
N ALA A 62 -5.36 -3.23 -15.28
CA ALA A 62 -6.40 -2.23 -15.16
C ALA A 62 -6.18 -1.33 -13.94
N PRO A 63 -6.50 -0.02 -14.04
CA PRO A 63 -6.53 0.85 -12.87
C PRO A 63 -7.69 0.45 -11.96
N ILE A 64 -7.46 0.43 -10.65
CA ILE A 64 -8.48 0.09 -9.67
C ILE A 64 -8.97 1.34 -8.96
N TYR A 65 -8.06 2.13 -8.43
CA TYR A 65 -8.37 3.39 -7.77
C TYR A 65 -7.20 4.37 -7.87
N GLY A 66 -7.52 5.64 -7.74
CA GLY A 66 -6.58 6.74 -7.76
C GLY A 66 -6.68 7.65 -6.55
N PRO A 67 -5.92 8.75 -6.55
CA PRO A 67 -6.07 9.82 -5.58
C PRO A 67 -7.51 10.33 -5.54
N ARG A 68 -7.97 10.70 -4.35
CA ARG A 68 -9.24 11.42 -4.21
C ARG A 68 -8.99 12.90 -4.44
N GLN A 69 -10.06 13.63 -4.80
CA GLN A 69 -9.96 15.08 -5.04
C GLN A 69 -9.69 15.85 -3.74
N ASP A 70 -9.45 17.15 -3.89
CA ASP A 70 -9.02 18.11 -2.88
C ASP A 70 -9.62 17.90 -1.49
N ASN A 71 -8.77 18.07 -0.46
CA ASN A 71 -9.04 17.90 0.97
C ASN A 71 -9.02 16.47 1.53
N TYR A 72 -8.76 15.46 0.70
CA TYR A 72 -8.50 14.12 1.23
C TYR A 72 -7.02 13.92 1.54
N TRP A 73 -6.77 13.04 2.50
CA TRP A 73 -5.40 12.72 2.95
C TRP A 73 -4.53 12.05 1.87
N ASP A 74 -5.15 11.51 0.84
CA ASP A 74 -4.54 10.78 -0.26
C ASP A 74 -4.75 11.47 -1.62
N ALA A 75 -4.87 12.81 -1.59
CA ALA A 75 -5.21 13.61 -2.77
C ALA A 75 -4.10 13.71 -3.83
N THR A 76 -2.84 13.42 -3.49
CA THR A 76 -1.74 13.57 -4.46
C THR A 76 -1.36 12.25 -5.11
N SER A 77 -1.26 11.17 -4.34
CA SER A 77 -0.92 9.84 -4.84
C SER A 77 -1.32 8.76 -3.87
N VAL A 78 -1.53 7.57 -4.40
CA VAL A 78 -1.86 6.35 -3.64
C VAL A 78 -0.98 5.19 -4.09
N GLY A 79 -0.81 4.20 -3.23
CA GLY A 79 -0.13 2.95 -3.54
C GLY A 79 -0.54 1.84 -2.61
N SER A 80 -0.35 0.59 -3.03
CA SER A 80 -0.65 -0.60 -2.22
C SER A 80 0.55 -0.98 -1.38
N ASN A 81 0.28 -1.48 -0.18
CA ASN A 81 1.32 -1.96 0.72
C ASN A 81 0.85 -3.22 1.45
N GLY A 82 1.75 -4.17 1.55
CA GLY A 82 1.47 -5.42 2.24
C GLY A 82 0.56 -6.36 1.43
N VAL A 83 0.65 -7.62 1.76
CA VAL A 83 -0.15 -8.67 1.14
C VAL A 83 -1.62 -8.51 1.55
N PRO A 84 -2.57 -8.52 0.60
CA PRO A 84 -3.99 -8.46 0.92
C PRO A 84 -4.41 -9.58 1.88
N ILE A 85 -5.24 -9.23 2.85
CA ILE A 85 -5.80 -10.16 3.83
C ILE A 85 -7.15 -10.65 3.31
N GLU A 86 -7.29 -11.96 3.14
CA GLU A 86 -8.57 -12.56 2.77
C GLU A 86 -9.52 -12.57 3.95
N THR A 87 -10.73 -12.06 3.76
CA THR A 87 -11.80 -12.05 4.76
C THR A 87 -13.10 -12.54 4.14
N GLU A 88 -14.09 -12.90 4.93
CA GLU A 88 -15.42 -13.26 4.43
C GLU A 88 -16.16 -12.10 3.72
N HIS A 89 -15.68 -10.87 3.90
CA HIS A 89 -16.28 -9.66 3.33
C HIS A 89 -15.55 -9.13 2.10
N GLY A 90 -14.43 -9.73 1.74
CA GLY A 90 -13.59 -9.30 0.62
C GLY A 90 -12.09 -9.29 0.96
N TRP A 91 -11.30 -8.75 0.07
CA TRP A 91 -9.86 -8.53 0.27
C TRP A 91 -9.63 -7.23 1.02
N LEU A 92 -9.18 -7.36 2.26
CA LEU A 92 -8.76 -6.23 3.08
C LEU A 92 -7.35 -5.83 2.70
N CYS A 93 -7.17 -4.64 2.17
CA CYS A 93 -5.90 -4.16 1.64
C CYS A 93 -5.47 -2.88 2.36
N LEU A 94 -4.26 -2.88 2.94
CA LEU A 94 -3.66 -1.65 3.42
C LEU A 94 -3.08 -0.89 2.23
N ASN A 95 -3.28 0.41 2.23
CA ASN A 95 -2.75 1.31 1.21
C ASN A 95 -2.13 2.54 1.87
N HIS A 96 -1.11 3.09 1.22
CA HIS A 96 -0.64 4.41 1.57
C HIS A 96 -1.21 5.47 0.62
N GLY A 97 -1.25 6.67 1.10
CA GLY A 97 -1.49 7.85 0.30
C GLY A 97 -0.76 9.03 0.90
N TYR A 98 -0.60 10.08 0.12
CA TYR A 98 -0.09 11.33 0.64
C TYR A 98 -0.79 12.52 0.03
N THR A 99 -0.80 13.59 0.79
CA THR A 99 -1.11 14.92 0.32
C THR A 99 0.10 15.82 0.48
N THR A 100 0.20 16.81 -0.38
CA THR A 100 1.23 17.85 -0.28
C THR A 100 0.70 18.95 0.61
N VAL A 101 1.39 19.22 1.71
CA VAL A 101 1.09 20.32 2.63
C VAL A 101 2.06 21.46 2.34
N VAL A 102 1.52 22.64 2.09
CA VAL A 102 2.31 23.87 1.97
C VAL A 102 2.30 24.55 3.34
N GLU A 103 3.36 24.37 4.10
CA GLU A 103 3.53 25.13 5.34
C GLU A 103 3.87 26.57 5.01
N GLY A 104 3.10 27.48 5.56
CA GLY A 104 3.20 28.92 5.26
C GLY A 104 4.60 29.47 5.43
N ALA A 105 4.98 30.35 4.57
CA ALA A 105 6.26 31.06 4.59
C ALA A 105 6.39 31.89 5.88
N THR A 106 6.98 31.28 6.89
CA THR A 106 7.42 31.99 8.10
C THR A 106 8.90 32.30 8.08
N SER A 107 9.59 31.96 6.97
CA SER A 107 11.01 32.32 6.85
C SER A 107 11.13 33.73 6.32
N LEU A 108 12.10 34.47 6.83
CA LEU A 108 12.53 35.80 6.33
C LEU A 108 12.88 35.81 4.83
N THR A 109 12.96 34.65 4.20
CA THR A 109 13.27 34.44 2.79
C THR A 109 12.04 34.28 1.90
N GLY A 110 10.83 34.15 2.48
CA GLY A 110 9.59 33.98 1.73
C GLY A 110 9.40 32.66 0.99
N SER A 111 10.25 31.66 1.23
CA SER A 111 10.13 30.34 0.61
C SER A 111 9.09 29.50 1.34
N ALA A 112 8.09 29.02 0.64
CA ALA A 112 7.15 28.04 1.17
C ALA A 112 7.85 26.69 1.32
N VAL A 113 7.68 26.04 2.47
CA VAL A 113 8.14 24.66 2.67
C VAL A 113 7.02 23.74 2.21
N VAL A 114 7.29 22.96 1.18
CA VAL A 114 6.38 21.96 0.67
C VAL A 114 6.75 20.63 1.31
N THR A 115 5.87 20.09 2.14
CA THR A 115 6.07 18.80 2.76
C THR A 115 5.03 17.79 2.26
N ARG A 116 5.41 16.52 2.22
CA ARG A 116 4.49 15.43 1.97
C ARG A 116 4.14 14.79 3.31
N MET A 117 2.88 14.43 3.50
CA MET A 117 2.46 13.69 4.67
C MET A 117 1.88 12.36 4.22
N TYR A 118 2.64 11.28 4.44
CA TYR A 118 2.22 9.93 4.12
C TYR A 118 1.39 9.34 5.25
N ARG A 119 0.28 8.73 4.88
CA ARG A 119 -0.66 8.09 5.80
C ARG A 119 -1.04 6.72 5.29
N LEU A 120 -1.50 5.86 6.19
CA LEU A 120 -2.04 4.55 5.85
C LEU A 120 -3.56 4.59 5.92
N GLY A 121 -4.17 3.94 4.96
CA GLY A 121 -5.59 3.66 4.91
C GLY A 121 -5.86 2.19 4.65
N VAL A 122 -7.11 1.87 4.60
CA VAL A 122 -7.59 0.53 4.26
C VAL A 122 -8.64 0.62 3.16
N ILE A 123 -8.70 -0.39 2.32
CA ILE A 123 -9.67 -0.53 1.25
C ILE A 123 -10.17 -1.97 1.21
N LEU A 124 -11.44 -2.15 0.94
CA LEU A 124 -12.06 -3.45 0.76
C LEU A 124 -12.35 -3.67 -0.73
N LEU A 125 -11.82 -4.77 -1.28
CA LEU A 125 -12.09 -5.18 -2.65
C LEU A 125 -12.96 -6.42 -2.68
N ASP A 126 -13.68 -6.61 -3.77
CA ASP A 126 -14.49 -7.81 -4.01
C ASP A 126 -13.63 -9.07 -4.01
N LEU A 127 -14.15 -10.15 -3.43
CA LEU A 127 -13.41 -11.38 -3.20
C LEU A 127 -13.12 -12.14 -4.50
N ASP A 128 -14.06 -12.12 -5.43
CA ASP A 128 -13.98 -12.84 -6.70
C ASP A 128 -13.45 -11.96 -7.84
N ASP A 129 -13.66 -10.64 -7.75
CA ASP A 129 -13.20 -9.66 -8.72
C ASP A 129 -12.52 -8.47 -8.03
N PRO A 130 -11.23 -8.58 -7.68
CA PRO A 130 -10.52 -7.54 -6.95
C PRO A 130 -10.27 -6.25 -7.74
N THR A 131 -10.76 -6.16 -8.98
CA THR A 131 -10.83 -4.88 -9.70
C THR A 131 -11.95 -3.98 -9.17
N LYS A 132 -12.89 -4.55 -8.40
CA LYS A 132 -14.00 -3.82 -7.81
C LYS A 132 -13.69 -3.38 -6.40
N VAL A 133 -13.72 -2.07 -6.18
CA VAL A 133 -13.68 -1.48 -4.85
C VAL A 133 -15.06 -1.60 -4.21
N VAL A 134 -15.16 -2.38 -3.14
CA VAL A 134 -16.40 -2.52 -2.36
C VAL A 134 -16.59 -1.29 -1.50
N HIS A 135 -15.55 -0.90 -0.77
CA HIS A 135 -15.58 0.31 0.07
C HIS A 135 -14.16 0.86 0.30
N ARG A 136 -14.08 2.18 0.44
CA ARG A 136 -12.86 2.92 0.77
C ARG A 136 -13.19 4.01 1.78
N PRO A 137 -12.86 3.81 3.07
CA PRO A 137 -13.09 4.78 4.13
C PRO A 137 -12.54 6.17 3.81
N LYS A 138 -13.17 7.19 4.34
CA LYS A 138 -12.78 8.58 4.08
C LYS A 138 -11.50 8.95 4.80
N GLU A 139 -11.36 8.49 6.04
CA GLU A 139 -10.23 8.86 6.89
C GLU A 139 -9.14 7.80 6.85
N PRO A 140 -7.88 8.17 7.10
CA PRO A 140 -6.79 7.21 7.25
C PRO A 140 -6.95 6.42 8.56
N ILE A 141 -6.34 5.25 8.64
CA ILE A 141 -6.27 4.46 9.87
C ILE A 141 -5.04 4.80 10.71
N PHE A 142 -4.03 5.40 10.09
CA PHE A 142 -2.75 5.68 10.74
C PHE A 142 -2.02 6.83 10.04
N TRP A 143 -1.42 7.74 10.82
CA TRP A 143 -0.67 8.90 10.33
C TRP A 143 0.50 9.23 11.27
N PRO A 144 1.49 10.03 10.81
CA PRO A 144 2.63 10.40 11.63
C PRO A 144 2.25 11.28 12.82
N GLU A 145 2.57 10.82 14.03
CA GLU A 145 2.36 11.55 15.28
C GLU A 145 3.63 11.56 16.16
N GLU A 146 4.40 10.48 16.12
CA GLU A 146 5.58 10.32 16.93
C GLU A 146 6.80 11.03 16.34
N LEU A 147 7.73 11.43 17.17
CA LEU A 147 8.91 12.17 16.70
C LEU A 147 9.72 11.42 15.66
N TRP A 148 9.80 10.09 15.75
CA TRP A 148 10.48 9.25 14.75
C TRP A 148 9.72 9.06 13.45
N GLU A 149 8.47 9.46 13.39
CA GLU A 149 7.63 9.49 12.18
C GLU A 149 7.65 10.86 11.52
N LEU A 150 7.84 11.89 12.36
CA LEU A 150 7.87 13.31 11.95
C LEU A 150 9.25 13.77 11.50
N ARG A 151 10.32 13.08 11.94
CA ARG A 151 11.72 13.50 11.69
C ARG A 151 12.59 12.31 11.34
N GLY A 152 13.23 12.36 10.16
CA GLY A 152 14.13 11.35 9.65
C GLY A 152 14.61 11.71 8.26
N ASP A 153 14.96 10.73 7.45
CA ASP A 153 15.46 10.95 6.10
C ASP A 153 14.36 11.52 5.18
N VAL A 154 13.11 11.07 5.37
CA VAL A 154 11.92 11.67 4.78
C VAL A 154 10.91 11.95 5.89
N PRO A 155 10.73 13.21 6.30
CA PRO A 155 9.85 13.56 7.41
C PRO A 155 8.37 13.34 7.07
N ASN A 156 7.54 13.18 8.12
CA ASN A 156 6.09 12.99 8.04
C ASN A 156 5.67 11.73 7.25
N VAL A 157 6.32 10.60 7.55
CA VAL A 157 6.06 9.34 6.88
C VAL A 157 5.73 8.23 7.86
N VAL A 158 4.59 7.57 7.62
CA VAL A 158 4.32 6.19 8.03
C VAL A 158 4.07 5.37 6.77
N PHE A 159 4.85 4.30 6.57
CA PHE A 159 4.82 3.50 5.35
C PHE A 159 4.82 2.02 5.68
N ASN A 160 3.73 1.31 5.37
CA ASN A 160 3.63 -0.12 5.65
C ASN A 160 4.65 -0.92 4.83
N ASN A 161 5.48 -1.69 5.51
CA ASN A 161 6.48 -2.58 4.91
C ASN A 161 6.05 -4.05 4.95
N GLY A 162 5.21 -4.42 5.91
CA GLY A 162 4.71 -5.78 6.05
C GLY A 162 3.54 -5.87 7.02
N THR A 163 2.61 -6.75 6.69
CA THR A 163 1.43 -7.00 7.51
C THR A 163 1.25 -8.49 7.69
N VAL A 164 0.97 -8.92 8.92
CA VAL A 164 0.65 -10.32 9.23
C VAL A 164 -0.49 -10.39 10.22
N VAL A 165 -1.33 -11.40 10.06
CA VAL A 165 -2.40 -11.72 11.00
C VAL A 165 -1.98 -12.93 11.84
N VAL A 166 -2.02 -12.77 13.15
CA VAL A 166 -1.73 -13.86 14.10
C VAL A 166 -2.91 -13.97 15.06
N GLY A 167 -3.66 -15.07 14.93
CA GLY A 167 -4.92 -15.22 15.66
C GLY A 167 -5.95 -14.18 15.16
N ASP A 168 -6.40 -13.32 16.05
CA ASP A 168 -7.35 -12.25 15.78
C ASP A 168 -6.72 -10.85 15.68
N GLU A 169 -5.39 -10.77 15.67
CA GLU A 169 -4.63 -9.52 15.72
C GLU A 169 -3.83 -9.30 14.44
N VAL A 170 -3.88 -8.06 13.95
CA VAL A 170 -3.12 -7.59 12.79
C VAL A 170 -1.88 -6.87 13.29
N TYR A 171 -0.72 -7.28 12.81
CA TYR A 171 0.58 -6.66 13.07
C TYR A 171 1.01 -5.92 11.81
N VAL A 172 1.20 -4.62 11.92
CA VAL A 172 1.62 -3.76 10.82
C VAL A 172 3.02 -3.24 11.13
N TYR A 173 4.02 -3.77 10.45
CA TYR A 173 5.38 -3.25 10.50
C TYR A 173 5.51 -2.11 9.50
N TYR A 174 5.92 -0.94 9.96
CA TYR A 174 5.98 0.26 9.12
C TYR A 174 7.32 0.99 9.25
N GLY A 175 7.70 1.70 8.20
CA GLY A 175 8.79 2.67 8.23
C GLY A 175 8.29 4.00 8.78
N GLY A 176 8.99 4.54 9.78
CA GLY A 176 8.79 5.88 10.30
C GLY A 176 9.85 6.83 9.76
N ALA A 177 9.43 7.89 9.05
CA ALA A 177 10.28 8.92 8.45
C ALA A 177 11.47 8.37 7.61
N ASP A 178 11.30 7.20 6.98
CA ASP A 178 12.34 6.43 6.25
C ASP A 178 13.64 6.17 7.07
N HIS A 179 13.54 6.17 8.39
CA HIS A 179 14.68 6.09 9.29
C HIS A 179 14.59 4.94 10.32
N VAL A 180 13.39 4.57 10.76
CA VAL A 180 13.16 3.52 11.75
C VAL A 180 12.08 2.55 11.28
N VAL A 181 12.00 1.40 11.95
CA VAL A 181 10.89 0.46 11.80
C VAL A 181 10.06 0.47 13.08
N GLY A 182 8.79 0.79 12.94
CA GLY A 182 7.78 0.74 14.00
C GLY A 182 6.84 -0.46 13.85
N LEU A 183 6.05 -0.69 14.89
CA LEU A 183 5.00 -1.69 14.93
C LEU A 183 3.71 -1.05 15.44
N ALA A 184 2.63 -1.22 14.67
CA ALA A 184 1.27 -0.93 15.09
C ALA A 184 0.45 -2.22 15.09
N THR A 185 -0.52 -2.33 15.98
CA THR A 185 -1.42 -3.49 16.07
C THR A 185 -2.86 -3.07 16.20
N CYS A 186 -3.77 -3.91 15.71
CA CYS A 186 -5.21 -3.76 15.92
C CYS A 186 -5.91 -5.12 15.81
N LYS A 187 -7.16 -5.20 16.25
CA LYS A 187 -7.97 -6.39 16.02
C LYS A 187 -8.39 -6.45 14.55
N LEU A 188 -8.33 -7.65 13.97
CA LEU A 188 -8.76 -7.86 12.58
C LEU A 188 -10.22 -7.49 12.39
N ALA A 189 -11.09 -7.84 13.34
CA ALA A 189 -12.51 -7.51 13.27
C ALA A 189 -12.75 -6.00 13.20
N ASP A 190 -12.05 -5.21 14.04
CA ASP A 190 -12.20 -3.76 14.05
C ASP A 190 -11.73 -3.14 12.72
N LEU A 191 -10.64 -3.65 12.16
CA LEU A 191 -10.12 -3.18 10.89
C LEU A 191 -11.05 -3.52 9.72
N VAL A 192 -11.66 -4.72 9.75
CA VAL A 192 -12.67 -5.15 8.77
C VAL A 192 -13.91 -4.29 8.88
N ASP A 193 -14.43 -4.05 10.07
CA ASP A 193 -15.60 -3.21 10.28
C ASP A 193 -15.35 -1.78 9.82
N TYR A 194 -14.18 -1.24 10.12
CA TYR A 194 -13.79 0.07 9.60
C TYR A 194 -13.70 0.08 8.06
N ALA A 195 -13.12 -0.95 7.46
CA ALA A 195 -13.04 -1.07 6.01
C ALA A 195 -14.40 -1.19 5.31
N ARG A 196 -15.46 -1.59 6.04
CA ARG A 196 -16.82 -1.76 5.52
C ARG A 196 -17.72 -0.55 5.73
N PHE A 197 -17.52 0.20 6.81
CA PHE A 197 -18.51 1.19 7.29
C PHE A 197 -17.90 2.56 7.63
N GLY A 198 -16.56 2.69 7.68
CA GLY A 198 -15.81 3.91 8.04
C GLY A 198 -15.80 5.05 7.00
#